data_9aa693ccfb35a9246a4e164dcd176748
#
_entry.id   9aa693ccfb35a9246a4e164dcd176748
#
_cell.length_a   1.000
_cell.length_b   1.000
_cell.length_c   1.000
_cell.angle_alpha   90.00
_cell.angle_beta   90.00
_cell.angle_gamma   90.00
#
_symmetry.space_group_name_H-M   'P 1'
#
loop_
_entity.id
_entity.type
_entity.pdbx_description
1 polymer ?
#
loop_
_entity_poly.entity_id
_entity_poly.type
_entity_poly.pdbx_seq_one_letter_code
_entity_poly.pdbx_strand_id
1 'polypeptide(L)'
;VQWCNRLGRENIASPVLILMDYIVTYFDPNKIFGLTDNAFPDLSYYGGGMMMTPNKNEEGGYLGMHVDAIIHGTNKNWKREYSVLLGLSEEYDSSFDLLVHNGKEHGRIPYKFNRLYAFKCSENSWHGLPEITKGLDKKTLGIMYWSKISDEERDSIETKAKFNDNLEFN
;
A
#
# COMPACT_ATOMS: atom_id res chain seq x y z
N VAL A 1 -2.09 -17.59 -1.39
CA VAL A 1 -3.26 -16.76 -0.99
C VAL A 1 -2.84 -15.94 0.20
N GLN A 2 -2.82 -14.63 0.01
CA GLN A 2 -2.45 -13.70 1.06
C GLN A 2 -3.58 -13.58 2.09
N TRP A 3 -3.26 -13.75 3.35
CA TRP A 3 -4.14 -13.37 4.45
C TRP A 3 -3.68 -12.02 5.00
N CYS A 4 -4.40 -10.97 4.67
CA CYS A 4 -4.31 -9.69 5.33
C CYS A 4 -5.57 -9.52 6.17
N ASN A 5 -5.43 -9.56 7.48
CA ASN A 5 -6.54 -9.26 8.38
C ASN A 5 -6.75 -7.76 8.41
N ARG A 6 -7.78 -7.30 7.71
CA ARG A 6 -8.23 -5.91 7.76
C ARG A 6 -9.16 -5.73 8.94
N LEU A 7 -8.80 -4.85 9.85
CA LEU A 7 -9.62 -4.51 11.00
C LEU A 7 -10.49 -3.29 10.67
N GLY A 8 -11.77 -3.33 11.03
CA GLY A 8 -12.61 -2.14 11.07
C GLY A 8 -12.10 -1.13 12.11
N ARG A 9 -12.42 0.15 11.95
CA ARG A 9 -11.94 1.22 12.86
C ARG A 9 -12.26 0.94 14.32
N GLU A 10 -13.41 0.38 14.59
CA GLU A 10 -13.88 0.00 15.92
C GLU A 10 -13.02 -1.07 16.60
N ASN A 11 -12.28 -1.83 15.82
CA ASN A 11 -11.36 -2.88 16.29
C ASN A 11 -9.89 -2.44 16.34
N ILE A 12 -9.61 -1.19 15.97
CA ILE A 12 -8.26 -0.65 15.98
C ILE A 12 -7.99 0.00 17.33
N ALA A 13 -6.88 -0.37 17.96
CA ALA A 13 -6.47 0.22 19.23
C ALA A 13 -6.29 1.75 19.12
N SER A 14 -6.74 2.50 20.12
CA SER A 14 -6.67 3.97 20.14
C SER A 14 -5.28 4.56 19.80
N PRO A 15 -4.15 4.00 20.25
CA PRO A 15 -2.83 4.50 19.86
C PRO A 15 -2.57 4.42 18.36
N VAL A 16 -3.07 3.38 17.69
CA VAL A 16 -2.95 3.24 16.24
C VAL A 16 -3.79 4.28 15.51
N LEU A 17 -4.99 4.56 15.99
CA LEU A 17 -5.83 5.63 15.42
C LEU A 17 -5.16 7.00 15.55
N ILE A 18 -4.58 7.30 16.70
CA ILE A 18 -3.82 8.54 16.92
C ILE A 18 -2.64 8.64 15.94
N LEU A 19 -1.89 7.56 15.76
CA LEU A 19 -0.79 7.51 14.80
C LEU A 19 -1.27 7.73 13.38
N MET A 20 -2.39 7.13 13.00
CA MET A 20 -3.01 7.32 11.68
C MET A 20 -3.39 8.80 11.45
N ASP A 21 -4.06 9.42 12.40
CA ASP A 21 -4.46 10.83 12.31
C ASP A 21 -3.22 11.75 12.25
N TYR A 22 -2.17 11.43 12.98
CA TYR A 22 -0.89 12.15 12.95
C TYR A 22 -0.24 12.07 11.56
N ILE A 23 -0.12 10.87 10.98
CA ILE A 23 0.49 10.67 9.67
C ILE A 23 -0.30 11.47 8.62
N VAL A 24 -1.62 11.37 8.61
CA VAL A 24 -2.47 12.09 7.65
C VAL A 24 -2.32 13.61 7.78
N THR A 25 -2.18 14.10 8.99
CA THR A 25 -2.05 15.55 9.25
C THR A 25 -0.70 16.10 8.79
N TYR A 26 0.39 15.35 8.99
CA TYR A 26 1.75 15.86 8.79
C TYR A 26 2.45 15.31 7.55
N PHE A 27 2.00 14.19 7.01
CA PHE A 27 2.53 13.64 5.78
C PHE A 27 1.74 14.15 4.57
N ASP A 28 2.32 15.11 3.87
CA ASP A 28 1.76 15.64 2.62
C ASP A 28 2.59 15.14 1.43
N PRO A 29 2.11 14.11 0.69
CA PRO A 29 2.85 13.56 -0.44
C PRO A 29 3.04 14.59 -1.56
N ASN A 30 2.12 15.54 -1.72
CA ASN A 30 2.25 16.57 -2.75
C ASN A 30 3.49 17.44 -2.51
N LYS A 31 3.71 17.84 -1.24
CA LYS A 31 4.91 18.61 -0.86
C LYS A 31 6.20 17.80 -0.95
N ILE A 32 6.17 16.56 -0.43
CA ILE A 32 7.36 15.71 -0.35
C ILE A 32 7.86 15.30 -1.73
N PHE A 33 6.95 15.00 -2.65
CA PHE A 33 7.30 14.56 -4.00
C PHE A 33 7.24 15.67 -5.06
N GLY A 34 6.91 16.90 -4.65
CA GLY A 34 6.83 18.04 -5.57
C GLY A 34 5.69 17.92 -6.59
N LEU A 35 4.56 17.36 -6.19
CA LEU A 35 3.48 17.00 -7.09
C LEU A 35 2.38 18.06 -7.16
N THR A 36 1.67 18.07 -8.27
CA THR A 36 0.54 18.97 -8.54
C THR A 36 -0.83 18.26 -8.45
N ASP A 37 -0.82 16.98 -8.14
CA ASP A 37 -2.01 16.11 -8.28
C ASP A 37 -3.05 16.30 -7.16
N ASN A 38 -2.80 17.17 -6.16
CA ASN A 38 -3.69 17.40 -5.01
C ASN A 38 -4.21 16.11 -4.38
N ALA A 39 -3.31 15.14 -4.21
CA ALA A 39 -3.66 13.85 -3.64
C ALA A 39 -4.10 13.99 -2.18
N PHE A 40 -5.17 13.29 -1.81
CA PHE A 40 -5.76 13.28 -0.48
C PHE A 40 -5.89 11.84 0.04
N PRO A 41 -5.78 11.62 1.35
CA PRO A 41 -5.96 10.29 1.93
C PRO A 41 -7.43 9.89 1.92
N ASP A 42 -7.72 8.62 1.66
CA ASP A 42 -9.04 8.07 1.94
C ASP A 42 -9.12 7.71 3.42
N LEU A 43 -9.97 8.39 4.14
CA LEU A 43 -10.24 8.16 5.56
C LEU A 43 -11.48 7.29 5.79
N SER A 44 -12.11 6.79 4.73
CA SER A 44 -13.24 5.89 4.87
C SER A 44 -12.78 4.51 5.36
N TYR A 45 -13.54 3.91 6.27
CA TYR A 45 -13.22 2.62 6.90
C TYR A 45 -14.09 1.48 6.38
N TYR A 46 -14.87 1.68 5.33
CA TYR A 46 -15.86 0.72 4.87
C TYR A 46 -15.78 0.35 3.40
N GLY A 47 -15.89 -0.94 3.13
CA GLY A 47 -16.43 -1.44 1.89
C GLY A 47 -15.49 -1.49 0.69
N GLY A 48 -14.39 -2.24 0.76
CA GLY A 48 -13.59 -2.57 -0.44
C GLY A 48 -12.79 -1.41 -1.03
N GLY A 49 -12.87 -0.24 -0.40
CA GLY A 49 -11.98 0.88 -0.64
C GLY A 49 -10.62 0.60 -0.03
N MET A 50 -9.61 1.20 -0.56
CA MET A 50 -8.26 1.07 -0.04
C MET A 50 -7.98 2.23 0.87
N MET A 51 -8.23 1.94 2.10
CA MET A 51 -8.17 2.80 3.24
C MET A 51 -6.80 2.77 3.88
N MET A 52 -6.66 3.56 4.89
CA MET A 52 -5.71 3.39 5.94
C MET A 52 -5.94 2.03 6.64
N THR A 53 -5.05 1.07 6.43
CA THR A 53 -5.22 -0.30 6.91
C THR A 53 -4.01 -0.77 7.70
N PRO A 54 -4.19 -1.14 8.98
CA PRO A 54 -3.21 -1.98 9.65
C PRO A 54 -3.22 -3.38 9.03
N ASN A 55 -2.05 -3.86 8.66
CA ASN A 55 -1.86 -5.17 8.04
C ASN A 55 -0.94 -6.01 8.91
N LYS A 56 -1.26 -7.29 9.03
CA LYS A 56 -0.40 -8.32 9.61
C LYS A 56 -0.21 -9.43 8.58
N ASN A 57 1.03 -9.69 8.21
CA ASN A 57 1.40 -10.85 7.42
C ASN A 57 2.10 -11.84 8.35
N GLU A 58 1.52 -13.02 8.51
CA GLU A 58 2.01 -14.09 9.38
C GLU A 58 2.96 -15.02 8.63
N GLU A 59 3.64 -15.89 9.36
CA GLU A 59 4.47 -16.98 8.84
C GLU A 59 3.85 -17.66 7.60
N GLY A 60 4.64 -17.84 6.55
CA GLY A 60 4.20 -18.42 5.28
C GLY A 60 3.30 -17.51 4.42
N GLY A 61 2.90 -16.36 4.94
CA GLY A 61 2.15 -15.36 4.17
C GLY A 61 3.06 -14.67 3.15
N TYR A 62 2.59 -14.50 1.92
CA TYR A 62 3.29 -13.77 0.86
C TYR A 62 2.32 -12.94 0.05
N LEU A 63 2.83 -12.00 -0.72
CA LEU A 63 2.07 -11.26 -1.70
C LEU A 63 2.79 -11.35 -3.04
N GLY A 64 2.19 -12.07 -3.99
CA GLY A 64 2.70 -12.18 -5.36
C GLY A 64 2.90 -10.80 -5.99
N MET A 65 3.79 -10.73 -6.97
CA MET A 65 4.03 -9.48 -7.70
C MET A 65 2.75 -9.01 -8.38
N HIS A 66 2.34 -7.80 -8.06
CA HIS A 66 1.10 -7.22 -8.57
C HIS A 66 1.23 -5.71 -8.76
N VAL A 67 0.32 -5.19 -9.55
CA VAL A 67 -0.01 -3.77 -9.61
C VAL A 67 -1.36 -3.59 -8.94
N ASP A 68 -1.44 -2.64 -8.05
CA ASP A 68 -2.69 -2.30 -7.38
C ASP A 68 -3.79 -1.84 -8.35
N ALA A 69 -5.04 -2.05 -7.99
CA ALA A 69 -6.15 -1.40 -8.67
C ALA A 69 -6.02 0.12 -8.56
N ILE A 70 -6.03 0.79 -9.72
CA ILE A 70 -5.83 2.24 -9.80
C ILE A 70 -7.11 3.00 -9.46
N ILE A 71 -8.27 2.48 -9.83
CA ILE A 71 -9.56 3.13 -9.55
C ILE A 71 -10.12 2.64 -8.22
N HIS A 72 -10.62 3.58 -7.42
CA HIS A 72 -11.20 3.30 -6.12
C HIS A 72 -12.44 2.39 -6.23
N GLY A 73 -12.55 1.43 -5.32
CA GLY A 73 -13.62 0.42 -5.35
C GLY A 73 -15.04 1.02 -5.32
N THR A 74 -15.27 2.03 -4.51
CA THR A 74 -16.58 2.69 -4.32
C THR A 74 -16.66 4.01 -5.07
N ASN A 75 -15.69 4.90 -4.88
CA ASN A 75 -15.66 6.22 -5.52
C ASN A 75 -14.98 6.13 -6.88
N LYS A 76 -15.74 5.78 -7.91
CA LYS A 76 -15.20 5.46 -9.25
C LYS A 76 -14.42 6.58 -9.91
N ASN A 77 -14.61 7.84 -9.49
CA ASN A 77 -13.87 9.01 -9.98
C ASN A 77 -12.67 9.37 -9.08
N TRP A 78 -12.18 8.39 -8.30
CA TRP A 78 -10.95 8.52 -7.55
C TRP A 78 -9.89 7.57 -8.11
N LYS A 79 -8.74 8.16 -8.45
CA LYS A 79 -7.55 7.46 -8.93
C LYS A 79 -6.52 7.38 -7.82
N ARG A 80 -5.93 6.20 -7.60
CA ARG A 80 -4.85 6.01 -6.64
C ARG A 80 -3.57 6.63 -7.18
N GLU A 81 -3.04 7.60 -6.45
CA GLU A 81 -1.78 8.26 -6.78
C GLU A 81 -0.60 7.66 -6.02
N TYR A 82 -0.79 7.38 -4.72
CA TYR A 82 0.28 6.87 -3.86
C TYR A 82 -0.20 5.79 -2.92
N SER A 83 0.68 4.80 -2.73
CA SER A 83 0.64 3.88 -1.60
C SER A 83 1.74 4.25 -0.62
N VAL A 84 1.36 4.47 0.64
CA VAL A 84 2.26 4.83 1.73
C VAL A 84 2.22 3.74 2.77
N LEU A 85 3.39 3.27 3.22
CA LEU A 85 3.51 2.16 4.15
C LEU A 85 4.40 2.57 5.31
N LEU A 86 3.97 2.31 6.54
CA LEU A 86 4.74 2.47 7.77
C LEU A 86 5.04 1.10 8.37
N GLY A 87 6.31 0.82 8.65
CA GLY A 87 6.75 -0.40 9.34
C GLY A 87 6.47 -0.35 10.84
N LEU A 88 5.77 -1.37 11.35
CA LEU A 88 5.36 -1.48 12.76
C LEU A 88 5.98 -2.69 13.51
N SER A 89 6.68 -3.60 12.83
CA SER A 89 7.45 -4.68 13.49
C SER A 89 8.83 -4.15 13.87
N GLU A 90 9.23 -4.36 15.13
CA GLU A 90 10.54 -3.95 15.64
C GLU A 90 11.66 -4.85 15.10
N GLU A 91 11.37 -6.13 14.93
CA GLU A 91 12.28 -7.09 14.33
C GLU A 91 12.45 -6.84 12.84
N TYR A 92 13.65 -7.11 12.33
CA TYR A 92 13.94 -7.07 10.90
C TYR A 92 14.26 -8.47 10.40
N ASP A 93 13.64 -8.81 9.28
CA ASP A 93 13.98 -9.95 8.45
C ASP A 93 13.81 -9.56 6.98
N SER A 94 14.62 -10.15 6.09
CA SER A 94 14.55 -9.84 4.66
C SER A 94 13.22 -10.26 4.01
N SER A 95 12.47 -11.16 4.64
CA SER A 95 11.11 -11.50 4.21
C SER A 95 10.11 -10.33 4.43
N PHE A 96 10.51 -9.30 5.17
CA PHE A 96 9.69 -8.09 5.37
C PHE A 96 9.92 -7.02 4.29
N ASP A 97 10.95 -7.18 3.46
CA ASP A 97 11.27 -6.21 2.42
C ASP A 97 10.13 -6.11 1.39
N LEU A 98 9.90 -4.89 0.89
CA LEU A 98 9.02 -4.70 -0.24
C LEU A 98 9.78 -5.00 -1.53
N LEU A 99 9.31 -5.99 -2.27
CA LEU A 99 9.79 -6.27 -3.61
C LEU A 99 9.17 -5.25 -4.57
N VAL A 100 9.97 -4.70 -5.47
CA VAL A 100 9.52 -3.70 -6.44
C VAL A 100 10.08 -3.99 -7.83
N HIS A 101 9.29 -3.66 -8.87
CA HIS A 101 9.70 -3.76 -10.26
C HIS A 101 9.01 -2.66 -11.08
N ASN A 102 9.75 -1.96 -11.91
CA ASN A 102 9.25 -0.83 -12.70
C ASN A 102 9.01 -1.15 -14.18
N GLY A 103 8.95 -2.42 -14.53
CA GLY A 103 8.85 -2.91 -15.92
C GLY A 103 10.21 -3.18 -16.58
N LYS A 104 11.33 -2.74 -15.99
CA LYS A 104 12.69 -2.91 -16.51
C LYS A 104 13.65 -3.46 -15.45
N GLU A 105 13.58 -2.93 -14.27
CA GLU A 105 14.49 -3.23 -13.16
C GLU A 105 13.68 -3.69 -11.95
N HIS A 106 14.23 -4.63 -11.23
CA HIS A 106 13.71 -5.09 -9.94
C HIS A 106 14.60 -4.63 -8.80
N GLY A 107 14.02 -4.54 -7.62
CA GLY A 107 14.74 -4.15 -6.42
C GLY A 107 14.00 -4.53 -5.15
N ARG A 108 14.68 -4.31 -4.04
CA ARG A 108 14.11 -4.47 -2.70
C ARG A 108 14.19 -3.16 -1.95
N ILE A 109 13.11 -2.79 -1.31
CA ILE A 109 13.10 -1.70 -0.33
C ILE A 109 13.19 -2.34 1.04
N PRO A 110 14.33 -2.19 1.76
CA PRO A 110 14.51 -2.82 3.05
C PRO A 110 13.47 -2.34 4.06
N TYR A 111 12.80 -3.28 4.69
CA TYR A 111 11.90 -2.98 5.79
C TYR A 111 12.66 -2.39 6.99
N LYS A 112 12.03 -1.47 7.69
CA LYS A 112 12.57 -0.95 8.95
C LYS A 112 11.41 -0.50 9.86
N PHE A 113 11.51 -0.82 11.14
CA PHE A 113 10.61 -0.27 12.16
C PHE A 113 10.59 1.26 12.13
N ASN A 114 9.44 1.83 12.27
CA ASN A 114 9.21 3.28 12.28
C ASN A 114 9.72 4.00 11.03
N ARG A 115 9.84 3.29 9.89
CA ARG A 115 10.14 3.87 8.59
C ARG A 115 8.87 3.96 7.77
N LEU A 116 8.63 5.16 7.24
CA LEU A 116 7.60 5.41 6.25
C LEU A 116 8.24 5.41 4.86
N TYR A 117 7.66 4.67 3.93
CA TYR A 117 8.03 4.67 2.53
C TYR A 117 6.79 4.78 1.67
N ALA A 118 6.94 5.41 0.52
CA ALA A 118 5.85 5.65 -0.40
C ALA A 118 6.29 5.41 -1.84
N PHE A 119 5.37 5.01 -2.68
CA PHE A 119 5.59 4.91 -4.11
C PHE A 119 4.39 5.42 -4.89
N LYS A 120 4.66 5.97 -6.08
CA LYS A 120 3.61 6.38 -7.02
C LYS A 120 2.97 5.14 -7.63
N CYS A 121 1.63 5.09 -7.62
CA CYS A 121 0.88 4.02 -8.24
C CYS A 121 0.76 4.27 -9.76
N SER A 122 1.04 3.26 -10.55
CA SER A 122 0.96 3.29 -12.00
C SER A 122 0.81 1.86 -12.54
N GLU A 123 0.59 1.71 -13.82
CA GLU A 123 0.53 0.40 -14.49
C GLU A 123 1.85 -0.40 -14.42
N ASN A 124 2.95 0.26 -14.05
CA ASN A 124 4.28 -0.33 -13.94
C ASN A 124 4.83 -0.36 -12.51
N SER A 125 4.03 0.01 -11.51
CA SER A 125 4.43 -0.02 -10.09
C SER A 125 4.23 -1.42 -9.50
N TRP A 126 4.86 -2.42 -10.11
CA TRP A 126 4.82 -3.80 -9.64
C TRP A 126 5.48 -3.91 -8.27
N HIS A 127 4.80 -4.54 -7.35
CA HIS A 127 5.32 -4.78 -6.01
C HIS A 127 4.77 -6.06 -5.40
N GLY A 128 5.46 -6.55 -4.38
CA GLY A 128 5.10 -7.79 -3.71
C GLY A 128 5.81 -7.93 -2.38
N LEU A 129 5.55 -9.05 -1.71
CA LEU A 129 6.14 -9.41 -0.43
C LEU A 129 6.63 -10.85 -0.53
N PRO A 130 7.90 -11.13 -0.17
CA PRO A 130 8.38 -12.50 -0.07
C PRO A 130 7.59 -13.29 0.97
N GLU A 131 7.72 -14.59 0.96
CA GLU A 131 7.15 -15.44 2.00
C GLU A 131 7.76 -15.10 3.36
N ILE A 132 6.90 -14.84 4.34
CA ILE A 132 7.33 -14.48 5.69
C ILE A 132 7.99 -15.69 6.37
N THR A 133 9.18 -15.44 6.87
CA THR A 133 10.00 -16.45 7.57
C THR A 133 9.25 -17.02 8.77
N LYS A 134 9.49 -18.32 9.03
CA LYS A 134 8.89 -19.04 10.15
C LYS A 134 9.12 -18.37 11.51
N GLY A 135 8.05 -18.26 12.27
CA GLY A 135 8.06 -17.66 13.62
C GLY A 135 8.00 -16.14 13.62
N LEU A 136 7.85 -15.49 12.45
CA LEU A 136 7.82 -14.03 12.33
C LEU A 136 6.45 -13.50 11.88
N ASP A 137 6.18 -12.26 12.30
CA ASP A 137 5.00 -11.49 11.91
C ASP A 137 5.40 -10.11 11.39
N LYS A 138 5.13 -9.82 10.14
CA LYS A 138 5.27 -8.47 9.60
C LYS A 138 4.01 -7.65 9.87
N LYS A 139 4.17 -6.50 10.51
CA LYS A 139 3.11 -5.53 10.76
C LYS A 139 3.39 -4.23 10.03
N THR A 140 2.41 -3.73 9.31
CA THR A 140 2.50 -2.45 8.60
C THR A 140 1.20 -1.68 8.71
N LEU A 141 1.29 -0.36 8.58
CA LEU A 141 0.15 0.51 8.36
C LEU A 141 0.22 1.02 6.91
N GLY A 142 -0.79 0.71 6.12
CA GLY A 142 -0.93 1.19 4.75
C GLY A 142 -1.89 2.39 4.67
N ILE A 143 -1.51 3.42 3.91
CA ILE A 143 -2.33 4.60 3.66
C ILE A 143 -2.34 4.84 2.16
N MET A 144 -3.54 4.98 1.58
CA MET A 144 -3.70 5.22 0.15
C MET A 144 -4.11 6.66 -0.08
N TYR A 145 -3.45 7.31 -1.03
CA TYR A 145 -3.74 8.68 -1.45
C TYR A 145 -4.34 8.68 -2.85
N TRP A 146 -5.35 9.51 -3.02
CA TRP A 146 -6.21 9.55 -4.19
C TRP A 146 -6.28 10.94 -4.78
N SER A 147 -6.51 11.05 -6.09
CA SER A 147 -6.94 12.27 -6.77
C SER A 147 -8.31 12.09 -7.39
N LYS A 148 -9.02 13.18 -7.62
CA LYS A 148 -10.27 13.15 -8.38
C LYS A 148 -9.95 13.22 -9.87
N ILE A 149 -10.64 12.40 -10.65
CA ILE A 149 -10.50 12.32 -12.11
C ILE A 149 -11.86 12.49 -12.80
N SER A 150 -11.84 12.84 -14.07
CA SER A 150 -13.04 12.89 -14.91
C SER A 150 -13.50 11.49 -15.31
N ASP A 151 -14.72 11.40 -15.86
CA ASP A 151 -15.25 10.14 -16.40
C ASP A 151 -14.42 9.68 -17.61
N GLU A 152 -13.97 10.59 -18.45
CA GLU A 152 -13.14 10.30 -19.62
C GLU A 152 -11.77 9.72 -19.20
N GLU A 153 -11.14 10.32 -18.19
CA GLU A 153 -9.87 9.81 -17.67
C GLU A 153 -10.07 8.42 -17.04
N ARG A 154 -11.12 8.24 -16.23
CA ARG A 154 -11.44 6.94 -15.61
C ARG A 154 -11.59 5.85 -16.66
N ASP A 155 -12.33 6.12 -17.75
CA ASP A 155 -12.63 5.12 -18.79
C ASP A 155 -11.40 4.71 -19.62
N SER A 156 -10.32 5.52 -19.55
CA SER A 156 -9.01 5.22 -20.15
C SER A 156 -8.11 4.34 -19.28
N ILE A 157 -8.44 4.19 -17.98
CA ILE A 157 -7.60 3.48 -17.01
C ILE A 157 -8.08 2.04 -16.83
N GLU A 158 -7.15 1.10 -16.86
CA GLU A 158 -7.46 -0.28 -16.47
C GLU A 158 -7.70 -0.36 -14.94
N THR A 159 -8.89 -0.81 -14.59
CA THR A 159 -9.41 -0.70 -13.22
C THR A 159 -9.01 -1.83 -12.28
N LYS A 160 -8.53 -2.97 -12.82
CA LYS A 160 -8.27 -4.18 -12.04
C LYS A 160 -6.81 -4.27 -11.59
N ALA A 161 -6.60 -4.81 -10.40
CA ALA A 161 -5.28 -5.26 -10.00
C ALA A 161 -4.77 -6.35 -10.98
N LYS A 162 -3.50 -6.28 -11.33
CA LYS A 162 -2.83 -7.27 -12.19
C LYS A 162 -1.86 -8.06 -11.34
N PHE A 163 -1.81 -9.36 -11.54
CA PHE A 163 -0.82 -10.26 -10.94
C PHE A 163 0.06 -10.84 -12.05
N ASN A 164 1.35 -11.02 -11.75
CA ASN A 164 2.29 -11.64 -12.67
C ASN A 164 3.21 -12.59 -11.90
N ASP A 165 2.85 -13.87 -11.95
CA ASP A 165 3.59 -14.95 -11.28
C ASP A 165 4.96 -15.24 -11.93
N ASN A 166 5.22 -14.68 -13.13
CA ASN A 166 6.50 -14.83 -13.82
C ASN A 166 7.55 -13.77 -13.42
N LEU A 167 7.18 -12.77 -12.64
CA LEU A 167 8.13 -11.82 -12.06
C LEU A 167 8.73 -12.43 -10.79
N GLU A 168 9.68 -13.37 -10.98
CA GLU A 168 10.43 -13.95 -9.87
C GLU A 168 11.58 -13.03 -9.48
N PHE A 169 11.79 -12.90 -8.17
CA PHE A 169 12.98 -12.28 -7.58
C PHE A 169 13.95 -13.39 -7.17
N ASN A 170 14.90 -13.69 -8.04
CA ASN A 170 16.06 -14.52 -7.70
C ASN A 170 17.10 -13.70 -6.93
#